data_48f76fc50f6d7f74db357f545f00b7d7
#
_entry.id   48f76fc50f6d7f74db357f545f00b7d7
#
_cell.length_a   1.000
_cell.length_b   1.000
_cell.length_c   1.000
_cell.angle_alpha   90.00
_cell.angle_beta   90.00
_cell.angle_gamma   90.00
#
_symmetry.space_group_name_H-M   'P 1'
#
loop_
_entity.id
_entity.type
_entity.pdbx_description
1 polymer ?
#
loop_
_entity_poly.entity_id
_entity_poly.type
_entity_poly.pdbx_seq_one_letter_code
_entity_poly.pdbx_strand_id
1 'polypeptide(L)'
;MRQNLTECLPYDYAPKERCTTIETFLKSAIPDAEGQRAYMTHLGLALVGDLTFHKALVLIGPPRSGKTTLLRLAQLTLGGTPGQFPTAVLFSSESRGANSRAAWIDQSPRLVCLDEFPEEALRDEGEDLFKSMTAHGGVSMWLKYRNERPENLWTAKLLFATNNKMRYRDPSGALTRRLLILECPNSLPDERLDGSLLDKFRPELGAFAAACIQLAIQAQHDRIYPESTAMRALLTDIERNGDAVKLWVSENCVCTPNVFTPTKMLYANFTGWCAENGLHSVSRPKLRDVLCGYHIGIHSTKQRATDPTSGVVRPQWGVAGLRLRSAADDLSE
;
A
#
# COMPACT_ATOMS: atom_id res chain seq x y z
N MET A 1 -41.28 -2.74 -1.16
CA MET A 1 -40.40 -1.71 -1.76
C MET A 1 -39.86 -2.28 -3.06
N ARG A 2 -40.14 -1.67 -4.22
CA ARG A 2 -39.46 -2.01 -5.48
C ARG A 2 -38.07 -1.38 -5.41
N GLN A 3 -37.03 -2.19 -5.24
CA GLN A 3 -35.67 -1.74 -5.43
C GLN A 3 -35.50 -1.51 -6.93
N ASN A 4 -35.27 -0.26 -7.32
CA ASN A 4 -34.83 0.06 -8.68
C ASN A 4 -33.37 -0.42 -8.80
N LEU A 5 -33.17 -1.62 -9.34
CA LEU A 5 -31.86 -2.10 -9.75
C LEU A 5 -31.42 -1.27 -10.95
N THR A 6 -30.43 -0.41 -10.76
CA THR A 6 -29.86 0.44 -11.81
C THR A 6 -28.76 -0.26 -12.60
N GLU A 7 -28.20 -1.35 -12.06
CA GLU A 7 -27.10 -2.12 -12.67
C GLU A 7 -27.30 -3.60 -12.44
N CYS A 8 -26.95 -4.43 -13.42
CA CYS A 8 -26.85 -5.87 -13.31
C CYS A 8 -25.49 -6.35 -13.81
N LEU A 9 -25.00 -7.46 -13.27
CA LEU A 9 -23.78 -8.09 -13.77
C LEU A 9 -24.06 -8.74 -15.14
N PRO A 10 -23.10 -8.73 -16.07
CA PRO A 10 -23.27 -9.25 -17.43
C PRO A 10 -23.18 -10.79 -17.50
N TYR A 11 -23.46 -11.49 -16.43
CA TYR A 11 -23.43 -12.95 -16.31
C TYR A 11 -24.40 -13.44 -15.21
N ASP A 12 -24.81 -14.68 -15.30
CA ASP A 12 -25.71 -15.31 -14.34
C ASP A 12 -24.94 -15.79 -13.09
N TYR A 13 -25.58 -15.71 -11.93
CA TYR A 13 -25.04 -16.25 -10.68
C TYR A 13 -25.08 -17.78 -10.69
N ALA A 14 -23.93 -18.46 -10.63
CA ALA A 14 -23.79 -19.90 -10.83
C ALA A 14 -23.05 -20.60 -9.67
N PRO A 15 -23.62 -20.66 -8.44
CA PRO A 15 -22.92 -21.16 -7.25
C PRO A 15 -22.64 -22.68 -7.26
N LYS A 16 -23.21 -23.42 -8.19
CA LYS A 16 -22.99 -24.87 -8.34
C LYS A 16 -22.00 -25.24 -9.44
N GLU A 17 -21.59 -24.27 -10.23
CA GLU A 17 -20.61 -24.45 -11.30
C GLU A 17 -19.17 -24.31 -10.80
N ARG A 18 -18.23 -24.75 -11.62
CA ARG A 18 -16.80 -24.64 -11.33
C ARG A 18 -16.16 -23.56 -12.21
N CYS A 19 -15.11 -22.93 -11.69
CA CYS A 19 -14.32 -21.92 -12.39
C CYS A 19 -12.87 -22.38 -12.54
N THR A 20 -12.68 -23.54 -13.17
CA THR A 20 -11.40 -24.25 -13.24
C THR A 20 -10.30 -23.48 -13.95
N THR A 21 -10.63 -22.74 -15.00
CA THR A 21 -9.63 -21.90 -15.71
C THR A 21 -9.17 -20.74 -14.84
N ILE A 22 -10.12 -20.07 -14.17
CA ILE A 22 -9.80 -18.99 -13.23
C ILE A 22 -9.00 -19.52 -12.04
N GLU A 23 -9.41 -20.65 -11.44
CA GLU A 23 -8.66 -21.26 -10.32
C GLU A 23 -7.24 -21.65 -10.73
N THR A 24 -7.04 -22.20 -11.92
CA THR A 24 -5.70 -22.55 -12.44
C THR A 24 -4.85 -21.31 -12.60
N PHE A 25 -5.43 -20.25 -13.14
CA PHE A 25 -4.75 -18.96 -13.27
C PHE A 25 -4.39 -18.37 -11.90
N LEU A 26 -5.32 -18.37 -10.94
CA LEU A 26 -5.07 -17.87 -9.58
C LEU A 26 -3.92 -18.62 -8.91
N LYS A 27 -3.87 -19.94 -9.00
CA LYS A 27 -2.78 -20.76 -8.44
C LYS A 27 -1.42 -20.43 -9.08
N SER A 28 -1.41 -20.08 -10.36
CA SER A 28 -0.19 -19.68 -11.05
C SER A 28 0.29 -18.28 -10.67
N ALA A 29 -0.64 -17.31 -10.60
CA ALA A 29 -0.34 -15.91 -10.32
C ALA A 29 -0.12 -15.66 -8.82
N ILE A 30 -0.85 -16.35 -7.96
CA ILE A 30 -0.86 -16.24 -6.50
C ILE A 30 -0.62 -17.64 -5.91
N PRO A 31 0.62 -18.11 -5.72
CA PRO A 31 0.89 -19.43 -5.18
C PRO A 31 0.41 -19.64 -3.73
N ASP A 32 0.32 -18.56 -2.96
CA ASP A 32 -0.17 -18.56 -1.58
C ASP A 32 -1.70 -18.76 -1.55
N ALA A 33 -2.16 -19.88 -1.01
CA ALA A 33 -3.59 -20.22 -0.95
C ALA A 33 -4.42 -19.22 -0.12
N GLU A 34 -3.89 -18.73 1.01
CA GLU A 34 -4.55 -17.68 1.80
C GLU A 34 -4.54 -16.34 1.06
N GLY A 35 -3.48 -16.05 0.27
CA GLY A 35 -3.45 -14.91 -0.65
C GLY A 35 -4.53 -14.99 -1.73
N GLN A 36 -4.79 -16.19 -2.30
CA GLN A 36 -5.93 -16.39 -3.21
C GLN A 36 -7.25 -16.09 -2.50
N ARG A 37 -7.44 -16.58 -1.27
CA ARG A 37 -8.63 -16.31 -0.47
C ARG A 37 -8.77 -14.81 -0.17
N ALA A 38 -7.68 -14.13 0.16
CA ALA A 38 -7.67 -12.68 0.40
C ALA A 38 -8.11 -11.91 -0.85
N TYR A 39 -7.59 -12.24 -2.02
CA TYR A 39 -7.98 -11.66 -3.29
C TYR A 39 -9.47 -11.88 -3.59
N MET A 40 -9.94 -13.12 -3.50
CA MET A 40 -11.35 -13.47 -3.75
C MET A 40 -12.29 -12.80 -2.74
N THR A 41 -11.91 -12.76 -1.45
CA THR A 41 -12.67 -12.04 -0.41
C THR A 41 -12.76 -10.55 -0.73
N HIS A 42 -11.68 -9.93 -1.21
CA HIS A 42 -11.68 -8.52 -1.61
C HIS A 42 -12.71 -8.23 -2.70
N LEU A 43 -12.78 -9.09 -3.72
CA LEU A 43 -13.78 -8.99 -4.79
C LEU A 43 -15.19 -9.26 -4.30
N GLY A 44 -15.37 -10.27 -3.44
CA GLY A 44 -16.66 -10.59 -2.85
C GLY A 44 -17.22 -9.44 -2.01
N LEU A 45 -16.39 -8.81 -1.17
CA LEU A 45 -16.77 -7.63 -0.40
C LEU A 45 -17.11 -6.44 -1.32
N ALA A 46 -16.41 -6.27 -2.45
CA ALA A 46 -16.77 -5.27 -3.45
C ALA A 46 -18.12 -5.57 -4.11
N LEU A 47 -18.39 -6.85 -4.45
CA LEU A 47 -19.68 -7.29 -5.02
C LEU A 47 -20.85 -6.99 -4.09
N VAL A 48 -20.71 -7.23 -2.79
CA VAL A 48 -21.77 -6.96 -1.79
C VAL A 48 -21.75 -5.52 -1.28
N GLY A 49 -20.79 -4.69 -1.69
CA GLY A 49 -20.69 -3.29 -1.29
C GLY A 49 -20.24 -3.08 0.16
N ASP A 50 -19.48 -4.01 0.72
CA ASP A 50 -18.99 -3.91 2.10
C ASP A 50 -17.58 -3.32 2.16
N LEU A 51 -17.43 -2.25 2.93
CA LEU A 51 -16.16 -1.56 3.19
C LEU A 51 -15.73 -1.63 4.67
N THR A 52 -16.42 -2.39 5.52
CA THR A 52 -16.23 -2.41 6.98
C THR A 52 -14.82 -2.77 7.42
N PHE A 53 -14.09 -3.55 6.62
CA PHE A 53 -12.70 -3.93 6.93
C PHE A 53 -11.67 -2.83 6.66
N HIS A 54 -12.04 -1.73 6.00
CA HIS A 54 -11.17 -0.59 5.71
C HIS A 54 -9.84 -0.98 5.04
N LYS A 55 -9.86 -1.97 4.13
CA LYS A 55 -8.67 -2.53 3.48
C LYS A 55 -8.61 -2.20 2.00
N ALA A 56 -7.41 -1.87 1.53
CA ALA A 56 -7.04 -1.82 0.12
C ALA A 56 -6.07 -2.97 -0.17
N LEU A 57 -6.21 -3.62 -1.33
CA LEU A 57 -5.36 -4.73 -1.74
C LEU A 57 -4.33 -4.26 -2.76
N VAL A 58 -3.08 -4.63 -2.56
CA VAL A 58 -1.96 -4.31 -3.44
C VAL A 58 -1.30 -5.59 -3.93
N LEU A 59 -1.28 -5.77 -5.24
CA LEU A 59 -0.58 -6.84 -5.92
C LEU A 59 0.85 -6.39 -6.24
N ILE A 60 1.85 -7.08 -5.71
CA ILE A 60 3.26 -6.77 -5.95
C ILE A 60 3.97 -7.93 -6.63
N GLY A 61 4.89 -7.65 -7.55
CA GLY A 61 5.69 -8.68 -8.20
C GLY A 61 6.34 -8.20 -9.48
N PRO A 62 7.19 -9.03 -10.10
CA PRO A 62 7.89 -8.66 -11.32
C PRO A 62 6.94 -8.44 -12.50
N PRO A 63 7.39 -7.81 -13.59
CA PRO A 63 6.65 -7.79 -14.84
C PRO A 63 6.23 -9.21 -15.27
N ARG A 64 5.07 -9.33 -15.97
CA ARG A 64 4.54 -10.61 -16.47
C ARG A 64 4.16 -11.63 -15.40
N SER A 65 3.93 -11.22 -14.17
CA SER A 65 3.47 -12.11 -13.07
C SER A 65 1.95 -12.24 -12.97
N GLY A 66 1.19 -11.70 -13.94
CA GLY A 66 -0.27 -11.82 -13.97
C GLY A 66 -1.03 -10.70 -13.25
N LYS A 67 -0.36 -9.70 -12.65
CA LYS A 67 -1.03 -8.61 -11.89
C LYS A 67 -2.08 -7.86 -12.71
N THR A 68 -1.73 -7.42 -13.92
CA THR A 68 -2.68 -6.73 -14.80
C THR A 68 -3.85 -7.63 -15.21
N THR A 69 -3.60 -8.94 -15.37
CA THR A 69 -4.67 -9.93 -15.63
C THR A 69 -5.58 -10.08 -14.41
N LEU A 70 -5.04 -10.09 -13.19
CA LEU A 70 -5.84 -10.07 -11.95
C LEU A 70 -6.69 -8.80 -11.86
N LEU A 71 -6.15 -7.62 -12.16
CA LEU A 71 -6.93 -6.38 -12.20
C LEU A 71 -8.09 -6.47 -13.22
N ARG A 72 -7.82 -7.00 -14.41
CA ARG A 72 -8.84 -7.18 -15.47
C ARG A 72 -9.88 -8.22 -15.09
N LEU A 73 -9.49 -9.33 -14.46
CA LEU A 73 -10.42 -10.32 -13.91
C LEU A 73 -11.31 -9.68 -12.85
N ALA A 74 -10.76 -8.87 -11.96
CA ALA A 74 -11.52 -8.13 -10.97
C ALA A 74 -12.55 -7.20 -11.61
N GLN A 75 -12.16 -6.44 -12.63
CA GLN A 75 -13.09 -5.57 -13.39
C GLN A 75 -14.21 -6.38 -14.05
N LEU A 76 -13.89 -7.50 -14.73
CA LEU A 76 -14.90 -8.39 -15.32
C LEU A 76 -15.86 -8.94 -14.27
N THR A 77 -15.35 -9.34 -13.12
CA THR A 77 -16.17 -9.89 -12.02
C THR A 77 -17.14 -8.84 -11.46
N LEU A 78 -16.76 -7.56 -11.48
CA LEU A 78 -17.63 -6.45 -11.05
C LEU A 78 -18.48 -5.85 -12.19
N GLY A 79 -18.49 -6.48 -13.38
CA GLY A 79 -19.26 -6.01 -14.55
C GLY A 79 -18.64 -4.82 -15.29
N GLY A 80 -17.42 -4.43 -14.91
CA GLY A 80 -16.71 -3.31 -15.53
C GLY A 80 -16.01 -3.66 -16.85
N THR A 81 -15.48 -2.65 -17.52
CA THR A 81 -14.70 -2.81 -18.76
C THR A 81 -13.23 -3.04 -18.44
N PRO A 82 -12.65 -4.18 -18.86
CA PRO A 82 -11.26 -4.49 -18.58
C PRO A 82 -10.29 -3.48 -19.21
N GLY A 83 -9.29 -3.06 -18.41
CA GLY A 83 -8.23 -2.17 -18.89
C GLY A 83 -8.54 -0.67 -18.81
N GLN A 84 -9.70 -0.29 -18.31
CA GLN A 84 -9.99 1.11 -17.96
C GLN A 84 -9.51 1.35 -16.51
N PHE A 85 -8.33 1.93 -16.39
CA PHE A 85 -7.75 2.26 -15.09
C PHE A 85 -7.72 3.79 -14.89
N PRO A 86 -8.14 4.29 -13.71
CA PRO A 86 -7.93 5.69 -13.38
C PRO A 86 -6.44 5.99 -13.27
N THR A 87 -6.07 7.24 -13.50
CA THR A 87 -4.70 7.70 -13.32
C THR A 87 -4.36 7.92 -11.84
N ALA A 88 -3.07 7.95 -11.51
CA ALA A 88 -2.57 8.28 -10.17
C ALA A 88 -3.07 9.65 -9.65
N VAL A 89 -3.46 10.54 -10.57
CA VAL A 89 -4.11 11.84 -10.27
C VAL A 89 -5.33 11.71 -9.36
N LEU A 90 -5.95 10.50 -9.26
CA LEU A 90 -7.04 10.24 -8.33
C LEU A 90 -6.69 10.62 -6.88
N PHE A 91 -5.43 10.51 -6.47
CA PHE A 91 -4.93 10.82 -5.12
C PHE A 91 -4.33 12.23 -5.00
N SER A 92 -4.31 13.01 -6.06
CA SER A 92 -3.85 14.41 -5.99
C SER A 92 -4.88 15.29 -5.29
N SER A 93 -4.42 16.17 -4.43
CA SER A 93 -5.21 17.24 -3.79
C SER A 93 -5.60 18.35 -4.76
N GLU A 94 -4.89 18.46 -5.88
CA GLU A 94 -5.15 19.48 -6.89
C GLU A 94 -6.54 19.31 -7.54
N SER A 95 -7.00 20.36 -8.24
CA SER A 95 -8.30 20.38 -8.94
C SER A 95 -8.46 19.25 -9.97
N ARG A 96 -7.36 18.75 -10.55
CA ARG A 96 -7.38 17.60 -11.47
C ARG A 96 -7.75 16.31 -10.74
N GLY A 97 -7.22 16.09 -9.54
CA GLY A 97 -7.56 14.95 -8.70
C GLY A 97 -9.01 15.00 -8.26
N ALA A 98 -9.49 16.17 -7.84
CA ALA A 98 -10.88 16.37 -7.45
C ALA A 98 -11.87 16.08 -8.61
N ASN A 99 -11.57 16.52 -9.83
CA ASN A 99 -12.37 16.23 -11.01
C ASN A 99 -12.34 14.74 -11.38
N SER A 100 -11.18 14.09 -11.25
CA SER A 100 -11.03 12.66 -11.50
C SER A 100 -11.87 11.83 -10.51
N ARG A 101 -11.82 12.16 -9.21
CA ARG A 101 -12.66 11.51 -8.18
C ARG A 101 -14.15 11.70 -8.44
N ALA A 102 -14.57 12.91 -8.82
CA ALA A 102 -15.95 13.21 -9.14
C ALA A 102 -16.48 12.34 -10.29
N ALA A 103 -15.71 12.18 -11.37
CA ALA A 103 -16.08 11.34 -12.50
C ALA A 103 -16.23 9.86 -12.09
N TRP A 104 -15.41 9.36 -11.16
CA TRP A 104 -15.50 7.99 -10.66
C TRP A 104 -16.68 7.80 -9.71
N ILE A 105 -16.95 8.76 -8.83
CA ILE A 105 -18.08 8.68 -7.89
C ILE A 105 -19.43 8.78 -8.64
N ASP A 106 -19.53 9.58 -9.70
CA ASP A 106 -20.73 9.65 -10.53
C ASP A 106 -21.08 8.30 -11.19
N GLN A 107 -20.06 7.45 -11.42
CA GLN A 107 -20.23 6.07 -11.91
C GLN A 107 -20.58 5.08 -10.79
N SER A 108 -20.51 5.52 -9.52
CA SER A 108 -20.75 4.67 -8.32
C SER A 108 -20.03 3.30 -8.37
N PRO A 109 -18.74 3.25 -8.72
CA PRO A 109 -18.03 1.98 -8.86
C PRO A 109 -17.97 1.26 -7.50
N ARG A 110 -18.04 -0.05 -7.52
CA ARG A 110 -17.83 -0.89 -6.32
C ARG A 110 -16.37 -1.24 -6.11
N LEU A 111 -15.57 -1.17 -7.18
CA LEU A 111 -14.14 -1.44 -7.18
C LEU A 111 -13.42 -0.46 -8.10
N VAL A 112 -12.33 0.13 -7.63
CA VAL A 112 -11.41 0.93 -8.42
C VAL A 112 -10.07 0.22 -8.49
N CYS A 113 -9.68 -0.15 -9.71
CA CYS A 113 -8.39 -0.78 -10.00
C CYS A 113 -7.40 0.26 -10.52
N LEU A 114 -6.15 0.22 -10.03
CA LEU A 114 -5.04 1.02 -10.55
C LEU A 114 -3.89 0.09 -10.92
N ASP A 115 -3.40 0.19 -12.17
CA ASP A 115 -2.32 -0.65 -12.70
C ASP A 115 -0.92 -0.20 -12.26
N GLU A 116 -0.86 0.89 -11.51
CA GLU A 116 0.33 1.36 -10.81
C GLU A 116 -0.07 1.95 -9.46
N PHE A 117 0.65 1.56 -8.41
CA PHE A 117 0.41 2.13 -7.08
C PHE A 117 0.96 3.57 -7.04
N PRO A 118 0.12 4.58 -6.81
CA PRO A 118 0.57 5.96 -6.82
C PRO A 118 1.34 6.27 -5.54
N GLU A 119 2.61 6.66 -5.66
CA GLU A 119 3.41 7.07 -4.50
C GLU A 119 2.79 8.29 -3.77
N GLU A 120 2.06 9.13 -4.50
CA GLU A 120 1.34 10.28 -3.96
C GLU A 120 0.25 9.87 -2.95
N ALA A 121 -0.34 8.68 -3.09
CA ALA A 121 -1.33 8.15 -2.13
C ALA A 121 -0.74 7.89 -0.73
N LEU A 122 0.57 7.89 -0.60
CA LEU A 122 1.29 7.61 0.65
C LEU A 122 2.00 8.85 1.22
N ARG A 123 1.73 10.03 0.68
CA ARG A 123 2.37 11.29 1.10
C ARG A 123 1.34 12.37 1.37
N ASP A 124 1.51 13.06 2.48
CA ASP A 124 0.78 14.29 2.83
C ASP A 124 -0.75 14.18 2.64
N GLU A 125 -1.33 15.05 1.82
CA GLU A 125 -2.78 15.08 1.56
C GLU A 125 -3.29 13.83 0.83
N GLY A 126 -2.46 13.13 0.06
CA GLY A 126 -2.78 11.85 -0.57
C GLY A 126 -3.01 10.75 0.45
N GLU A 127 -2.28 10.78 1.56
CA GLU A 127 -2.47 9.84 2.68
C GLU A 127 -3.84 10.00 3.32
N ASP A 128 -4.29 11.23 3.55
CA ASP A 128 -5.61 11.49 4.13
C ASP A 128 -6.74 11.10 3.17
N LEU A 129 -6.57 11.33 1.88
CA LEU A 129 -7.49 10.85 0.85
C LEU A 129 -7.56 9.32 0.81
N PHE A 130 -6.42 8.63 0.86
CA PHE A 130 -6.36 7.17 0.91
C PHE A 130 -7.08 6.62 2.16
N LYS A 131 -6.84 7.23 3.32
CA LYS A 131 -7.53 6.87 4.58
C LYS A 131 -9.05 7.05 4.45
N SER A 132 -9.48 8.16 3.88
CA SER A 132 -10.91 8.45 3.66
C SER A 132 -11.54 7.47 2.67
N MET A 133 -10.89 7.16 1.56
CA MET A 133 -11.36 6.20 0.57
C MET A 133 -11.46 4.77 1.12
N THR A 134 -10.58 4.37 2.03
CA THR A 134 -10.62 3.03 2.63
C THR A 134 -11.61 2.91 3.77
N ALA A 135 -12.06 4.02 4.36
CA ALA A 135 -12.83 4.05 5.61
C ALA A 135 -14.28 4.55 5.47
N HIS A 136 -14.89 4.52 4.30
CA HIS A 136 -16.20 5.14 4.02
C HIS A 136 -16.27 6.65 4.32
N GLY A 137 -15.12 7.30 4.35
CA GLY A 137 -15.05 8.73 4.62
C GLY A 137 -15.58 9.59 3.49
N GLY A 138 -16.00 10.80 3.82
CA GLY A 138 -16.24 11.83 2.83
C GLY A 138 -14.95 12.17 2.10
N VAL A 139 -14.99 12.18 0.77
CA VAL A 139 -13.87 12.58 -0.08
C VAL A 139 -14.16 13.96 -0.61
N SER A 140 -13.28 14.93 -0.34
CA SER A 140 -13.45 16.30 -0.87
C SER A 140 -13.43 16.26 -2.39
N MET A 141 -14.49 16.80 -2.98
CA MET A 141 -14.66 16.91 -4.41
C MET A 141 -15.02 18.34 -4.78
N TRP A 142 -14.32 18.89 -5.75
CA TRP A 142 -14.69 20.14 -6.39
C TRP A 142 -15.42 19.82 -7.69
N LEU A 143 -16.74 19.88 -7.65
CA LEU A 143 -17.55 19.87 -8.87
C LEU A 143 -17.67 21.30 -9.38
N LYS A 144 -16.99 21.65 -10.47
CA LYS A 144 -17.26 22.89 -11.19
C LYS A 144 -18.74 22.90 -11.57
N TYR A 145 -19.47 23.95 -11.13
CA TYR A 145 -20.89 24.21 -11.48
C TYR A 145 -21.95 23.30 -10.86
N ARG A 146 -21.67 22.51 -9.85
CA ARG A 146 -22.69 21.81 -9.06
C ARG A 146 -22.60 22.21 -7.59
N ASN A 147 -23.76 22.51 -6.99
CA ASN A 147 -23.86 22.69 -5.53
C ASN A 147 -23.33 21.45 -4.84
N GLU A 148 -22.57 21.65 -3.75
CA GLU A 148 -22.03 20.58 -2.91
C GLU A 148 -23.14 19.57 -2.61
N ARG A 149 -22.96 18.32 -3.02
CA ARG A 149 -23.76 17.24 -2.48
C ARG A 149 -23.26 16.98 -1.06
N PRO A 150 -24.14 16.97 -0.04
CA PRO A 150 -23.70 16.90 1.36
C PRO A 150 -22.97 15.61 1.74
N GLU A 151 -22.99 14.57 0.92
CA GLU A 151 -22.42 13.26 1.25
C GLU A 151 -21.72 12.64 0.03
N ASN A 152 -20.53 13.14 -0.27
CA ASN A 152 -19.66 12.50 -1.27
C ASN A 152 -18.90 11.33 -0.60
N LEU A 153 -19.62 10.27 -0.23
CA LEU A 153 -19.03 9.09 0.36
C LEU A 153 -18.36 8.24 -0.73
N TRP A 154 -17.12 7.85 -0.48
CA TRP A 154 -16.45 6.88 -1.32
C TRP A 154 -16.95 5.47 -1.01
N THR A 155 -17.47 4.78 -2.01
CA THR A 155 -18.11 3.45 -1.85
C THR A 155 -17.33 2.32 -2.51
N ALA A 156 -16.24 2.63 -3.23
CA ALA A 156 -15.45 1.63 -3.93
C ALA A 156 -14.33 1.05 -3.07
N LYS A 157 -14.08 -0.24 -3.20
CA LYS A 157 -12.82 -0.85 -2.75
C LYS A 157 -11.69 -0.46 -3.69
N LEU A 158 -10.46 -0.48 -3.17
CA LEU A 158 -9.25 -0.14 -3.91
C LEU A 158 -8.40 -1.39 -4.14
N LEU A 159 -8.04 -1.63 -5.41
CA LEU A 159 -7.15 -2.70 -5.83
C LEU A 159 -6.03 -2.11 -6.69
N PHE A 160 -4.79 -2.34 -6.28
CA PHE A 160 -3.61 -1.80 -6.94
C PHE A 160 -2.72 -2.91 -7.47
N ALA A 161 -1.93 -2.59 -8.49
CA ALA A 161 -0.78 -3.39 -8.88
C ALA A 161 0.49 -2.52 -8.85
N THR A 162 1.64 -3.14 -8.61
CA THR A 162 2.93 -2.46 -8.70
C THR A 162 4.04 -3.46 -9.02
N ASN A 163 5.06 -3.01 -9.74
CA ASN A 163 6.27 -3.81 -9.99
C ASN A 163 7.33 -3.62 -8.90
N ASN A 164 7.25 -2.55 -8.15
CA ASN A 164 8.26 -2.14 -7.19
C ASN A 164 7.76 -2.36 -5.76
N LYS A 165 8.68 -2.68 -4.85
CA LYS A 165 8.40 -2.63 -3.41
C LYS A 165 8.06 -1.18 -3.05
N MET A 166 6.88 -0.98 -2.48
CA MET A 166 6.43 0.32 -2.01
C MET A 166 7.36 0.83 -0.91
N ARG A 167 7.62 2.14 -0.92
CA ARG A 167 8.37 2.82 0.13
C ARG A 167 7.49 3.90 0.72
N TYR A 168 7.07 3.76 1.96
CA TYR A 168 6.30 4.77 2.65
C TYR A 168 6.70 4.85 4.11
N ARG A 169 6.42 5.98 4.71
CA ARG A 169 6.63 6.23 6.13
C ARG A 169 5.29 6.32 6.83
N ASP A 170 5.03 5.42 7.75
CA ASP A 170 3.78 5.39 8.52
C ASP A 170 4.04 5.36 10.03
N PRO A 171 4.40 6.51 10.64
CA PRO A 171 4.67 6.57 12.07
C PRO A 171 3.48 6.20 12.94
N SER A 172 2.26 6.35 12.40
CA SER A 172 1.00 6.08 13.11
C SER A 172 0.48 4.66 12.94
N GLY A 173 1.03 3.90 11.99
CA GLY A 173 0.51 2.61 11.54
C GLY A 173 -0.86 2.71 10.85
N ALA A 174 -1.28 3.93 10.48
CA ALA A 174 -2.61 4.15 9.93
C ALA A 174 -2.75 3.67 8.49
N LEU A 175 -1.68 3.78 7.69
CA LEU A 175 -1.60 3.24 6.32
C LEU A 175 -1.46 1.72 6.37
N THR A 176 -0.49 1.22 7.14
CA THR A 176 -0.19 -0.20 7.29
C THR A 176 -1.42 -1.01 7.64
N ARG A 177 -2.23 -0.53 8.58
CA ARG A 177 -3.48 -1.20 8.97
C ARG A 177 -4.50 -1.29 7.82
N ARG A 178 -4.38 -0.48 6.78
CA ARG A 178 -5.28 -0.43 5.62
C ARG A 178 -4.76 -1.19 4.42
N LEU A 179 -3.48 -1.52 4.40
CA LEU A 179 -2.86 -2.24 3.29
C LEU A 179 -2.91 -3.75 3.51
N LEU A 180 -3.24 -4.46 2.46
CA LEU A 180 -3.01 -5.89 2.28
C LEU A 180 -2.06 -6.05 1.12
N ILE A 181 -0.90 -6.62 1.35
CA ILE A 181 0.12 -6.79 0.31
C ILE A 181 0.16 -8.25 -0.11
N LEU A 182 -0.08 -8.51 -1.38
CA LEU A 182 -0.12 -9.84 -1.95
C LEU A 182 0.94 -9.98 -3.04
N GLU A 183 1.81 -10.96 -2.89
CA GLU A 183 2.89 -11.20 -3.83
C GLU A 183 2.45 -12.08 -5.00
N CYS A 184 2.81 -11.65 -6.21
CA CYS A 184 2.71 -12.40 -7.46
C CYS A 184 4.14 -12.70 -7.96
N PRO A 185 4.81 -13.74 -7.45
CA PRO A 185 6.26 -13.89 -7.61
C PRO A 185 6.69 -14.43 -8.98
N ASN A 186 5.79 -15.12 -9.68
CA ASN A 186 6.12 -15.92 -10.86
C ASN A 186 6.05 -15.07 -12.15
N SER A 187 7.18 -14.70 -12.73
CA SER A 187 7.22 -14.10 -14.08
C SER A 187 7.11 -15.20 -15.15
N LEU A 188 6.21 -15.02 -16.10
CA LEU A 188 6.03 -15.93 -17.21
C LEU A 188 6.86 -15.49 -18.43
N PRO A 189 7.51 -16.43 -19.16
CA PRO A 189 8.14 -16.13 -20.43
C PRO A 189 7.10 -15.80 -21.52
N ASP A 190 7.50 -15.06 -22.55
CA ASP A 190 6.60 -14.54 -23.59
C ASP A 190 5.81 -15.66 -24.30
N GLU A 191 6.42 -16.81 -24.50
CA GLU A 191 5.82 -17.96 -25.21
C GLU A 191 4.65 -18.60 -24.43
N ARG A 192 4.55 -18.31 -23.13
CA ARG A 192 3.47 -18.80 -22.25
C ARG A 192 2.37 -17.79 -22.01
N LEU A 193 2.44 -16.61 -22.61
CA LEU A 193 1.40 -15.59 -22.49
C LEU A 193 0.19 -15.97 -23.34
N ASP A 194 -0.96 -16.15 -22.72
CA ASP A 194 -2.21 -16.44 -23.40
C ASP A 194 -3.06 -15.16 -23.55
N GLY A 195 -3.02 -14.58 -24.75
CA GLY A 195 -3.79 -13.36 -25.07
C GLY A 195 -5.32 -13.56 -25.04
N SER A 196 -5.81 -14.81 -25.08
CA SER A 196 -7.26 -15.15 -25.02
C SER A 196 -7.75 -15.48 -23.61
N LEU A 197 -6.90 -15.35 -22.59
CA LEU A 197 -7.20 -15.80 -21.24
C LEU A 197 -8.45 -15.14 -20.65
N LEU A 198 -8.65 -13.85 -20.89
CA LEU A 198 -9.82 -13.12 -20.40
C LEU A 198 -11.13 -13.62 -21.04
N ASP A 199 -11.10 -14.02 -22.31
CA ASP A 199 -12.28 -14.58 -22.97
C ASP A 199 -12.61 -15.96 -22.41
N LYS A 200 -11.60 -16.75 -22.01
CA LYS A 200 -11.78 -18.04 -21.33
C LYS A 200 -12.35 -17.88 -19.92
N PHE A 201 -12.15 -16.74 -19.26
CA PHE A 201 -12.73 -16.44 -17.94
C PHE A 201 -14.23 -16.10 -18.02
N ARG A 202 -14.69 -15.49 -19.13
CA ARG A 202 -16.07 -15.02 -19.25
C ARG A 202 -17.15 -16.05 -18.90
N PRO A 203 -17.09 -17.30 -19.39
CA PRO A 203 -18.10 -18.30 -19.04
C PRO A 203 -18.07 -18.72 -17.56
N GLU A 204 -16.95 -18.51 -16.87
CA GLU A 204 -16.76 -18.95 -15.49
C GLU A 204 -17.04 -17.82 -14.45
N LEU A 205 -17.34 -16.59 -14.90
CA LEU A 205 -17.49 -15.44 -14.02
C LEU A 205 -18.61 -15.61 -12.98
N GLY A 206 -19.71 -16.25 -13.35
CA GLY A 206 -20.83 -16.50 -12.43
C GLY A 206 -20.47 -17.43 -11.28
N ALA A 207 -19.72 -18.49 -11.56
CA ALA A 207 -19.22 -19.41 -10.56
C ALA A 207 -18.15 -18.75 -9.69
N PHE A 208 -17.24 -18.00 -10.31
CA PHE A 208 -16.18 -17.28 -9.60
C PHE A 208 -16.74 -16.21 -8.68
N ALA A 209 -17.70 -15.39 -9.14
CA ALA A 209 -18.36 -14.38 -8.31
C ALA A 209 -19.09 -15.01 -7.13
N ALA A 210 -19.75 -16.17 -7.34
CA ALA A 210 -20.42 -16.90 -6.27
C ALA A 210 -19.42 -17.35 -5.18
N ALA A 211 -18.27 -17.89 -5.59
CA ALA A 211 -17.21 -18.27 -4.65
C ALA A 211 -16.65 -17.04 -3.90
N CYS A 212 -16.45 -15.91 -4.58
CA CYS A 212 -16.02 -14.67 -3.95
C CYS A 212 -17.02 -14.16 -2.90
N ILE A 213 -18.33 -14.18 -3.23
CA ILE A 213 -19.39 -13.75 -2.30
C ILE A 213 -19.44 -14.65 -1.07
N GLN A 214 -19.30 -15.98 -1.23
CA GLN A 214 -19.27 -16.90 -0.09
C GLN A 214 -18.12 -16.60 0.86
N LEU A 215 -16.92 -16.34 0.33
CA LEU A 215 -15.75 -15.95 1.14
C LEU A 215 -15.95 -14.59 1.83
N ALA A 216 -16.62 -13.64 1.18
CA ALA A 216 -16.95 -12.36 1.78
C ALA A 216 -17.95 -12.52 2.96
N ILE A 217 -19.00 -13.33 2.78
CA ILE A 217 -19.96 -13.64 3.85
C ILE A 217 -19.28 -14.33 5.03
N GLN A 218 -18.36 -15.27 4.76
CA GLN A 218 -17.56 -15.93 5.79
C GLN A 218 -16.71 -14.90 6.57
N ALA A 219 -15.99 -14.03 5.86
CA ALA A 219 -15.15 -13.01 6.48
C ALA A 219 -15.98 -12.03 7.34
N GLN A 220 -17.17 -11.62 6.87
CA GLN A 220 -18.10 -10.78 7.63
C GLN A 220 -18.60 -11.47 8.90
N HIS A 221 -18.99 -12.74 8.80
CA HIS A 221 -19.46 -13.54 9.94
C HIS A 221 -18.37 -13.67 11.00
N ASP A 222 -17.16 -14.05 10.57
CA ASP A 222 -16.03 -14.29 11.46
C ASP A 222 -15.36 -12.99 11.92
N ARG A 223 -15.65 -11.86 11.28
CA ARG A 223 -14.98 -10.55 11.45
C ARG A 223 -13.48 -10.64 11.23
N ILE A 224 -13.04 -11.54 10.36
CA ILE A 224 -11.64 -11.77 10.02
C ILE A 224 -11.44 -11.62 8.52
N TYR A 225 -10.52 -10.75 8.14
CA TYR A 225 -10.05 -10.69 6.75
C TYR A 225 -8.95 -11.73 6.55
N PRO A 226 -9.01 -12.58 5.49
CA PRO A 226 -7.96 -13.54 5.21
C PRO A 226 -6.62 -12.83 4.98
N GLU A 227 -5.59 -13.24 5.69
CA GLU A 227 -4.25 -12.67 5.57
C GLU A 227 -3.22 -13.74 5.96
N SER A 228 -2.38 -14.14 5.01
CA SER A 228 -1.35 -15.14 5.25
C SER A 228 -0.17 -14.57 6.05
N THR A 229 0.63 -15.50 6.60
CA THR A 229 1.91 -15.14 7.24
C THR A 229 2.86 -14.47 6.24
N ALA A 230 2.86 -14.92 4.96
CA ALA A 230 3.66 -14.33 3.90
C ALA A 230 3.26 -12.87 3.61
N MET A 231 1.95 -12.59 3.53
CA MET A 231 1.43 -11.22 3.36
C MET A 231 1.86 -10.30 4.50
N ARG A 232 1.76 -10.75 5.74
CA ARG A 232 2.20 -9.99 6.92
C ARG A 232 3.71 -9.76 6.95
N ALA A 233 4.49 -10.79 6.62
CA ALA A 233 5.94 -10.66 6.55
C ALA A 233 6.37 -9.65 5.49
N LEU A 234 5.74 -9.68 4.30
CA LEU A 234 6.01 -8.74 3.22
C LEU A 234 5.64 -7.29 3.63
N LEU A 235 4.51 -7.10 4.29
CA LEU A 235 4.10 -5.78 4.80
C LEU A 235 5.12 -5.26 5.83
N THR A 236 5.55 -6.11 6.77
CA THR A 236 6.58 -5.77 7.77
C THR A 236 7.92 -5.40 7.12
N ASP A 237 8.32 -6.13 6.07
CA ASP A 237 9.55 -5.84 5.31
C ASP A 237 9.46 -4.48 4.59
N ILE A 238 8.32 -4.18 3.98
CA ILE A 238 8.05 -2.90 3.34
C ILE A 238 8.10 -1.75 4.37
N GLU A 239 7.52 -1.93 5.55
CA GLU A 239 7.56 -0.94 6.62
C GLU A 239 8.99 -0.67 7.11
N ARG A 240 9.76 -1.73 7.34
CA ARG A 240 11.18 -1.60 7.75
C ARG A 240 11.99 -0.83 6.71
N ASN A 241 11.81 -1.15 5.44
CA ASN A 241 12.53 -0.53 4.34
C ASN A 241 12.00 0.87 3.98
N GLY A 242 10.78 1.21 4.39
CA GLY A 242 10.16 2.51 4.14
C GLY A 242 10.70 3.64 5.01
N ASP A 243 11.18 3.33 6.21
CA ASP A 243 11.79 4.32 7.11
C ASP A 243 13.33 4.24 7.06
N ALA A 244 13.91 4.94 6.09
CA ALA A 244 15.36 4.99 5.92
C ALA A 244 16.12 5.38 7.21
N VAL A 245 15.51 6.19 8.08
CA VAL A 245 16.12 6.58 9.36
C VAL A 245 16.14 5.39 10.32
N LYS A 246 15.04 4.63 10.41
CA LYS A 246 14.98 3.45 11.26
C LYS A 246 15.96 2.37 10.81
N LEU A 247 15.98 2.10 9.51
CA LEU A 247 16.90 1.12 8.94
C LEU A 247 18.34 1.51 9.20
N TRP A 248 18.69 2.78 8.89
CA TRP A 248 20.02 3.31 9.17
C TRP A 248 20.39 3.24 10.67
N VAL A 249 19.46 3.58 11.58
CA VAL A 249 19.70 3.46 13.02
C VAL A 249 20.00 2.03 13.42
N SER A 250 19.24 1.05 12.91
CA SER A 250 19.44 -0.36 13.26
C SER A 250 20.79 -0.91 12.76
N GLU A 251 21.25 -0.45 11.60
CA GLU A 251 22.51 -0.91 11.00
C GLU A 251 23.73 -0.14 11.47
N ASN A 252 23.61 1.18 11.64
CA ASN A 252 24.76 2.07 11.80
C ASN A 252 24.84 2.74 13.18
N CYS A 253 23.87 2.54 14.07
CA CYS A 253 23.86 3.19 15.35
C CYS A 253 23.72 2.21 16.52
N VAL A 254 24.22 2.64 17.69
CA VAL A 254 24.05 1.95 18.96
C VAL A 254 23.46 2.92 19.98
N CYS A 255 22.38 2.49 20.65
CA CYS A 255 21.81 3.24 21.78
C CYS A 255 22.73 3.10 22.98
N THR A 256 23.35 4.20 23.39
CA THR A 256 24.33 4.22 24.49
C THR A 256 23.99 5.38 25.42
N PRO A 257 23.59 5.13 26.68
CA PRO A 257 23.27 6.19 27.63
C PRO A 257 24.45 7.16 27.84
N ASN A 258 24.12 8.44 27.98
CA ASN A 258 25.08 9.50 28.26
C ASN A 258 26.15 9.79 27.18
N VAL A 259 26.02 9.24 26.00
CA VAL A 259 26.86 9.57 24.86
C VAL A 259 26.21 10.69 24.05
N PHE A 260 27.00 11.71 23.70
CA PHE A 260 26.59 12.80 22.83
C PHE A 260 27.23 12.67 21.46
N THR A 261 26.43 12.68 20.41
CA THR A 261 26.92 12.68 19.02
C THR A 261 26.42 13.95 18.30
N PRO A 262 27.33 14.75 17.72
CA PRO A 262 26.94 15.92 16.95
C PRO A 262 26.02 15.54 15.77
N THR A 263 24.91 16.28 15.58
CA THR A 263 23.97 16.02 14.46
C THR A 263 24.65 16.07 13.10
N LYS A 264 25.73 16.86 12.97
CA LYS A 264 26.51 16.94 11.73
C LYS A 264 27.18 15.61 11.37
N MET A 265 27.70 14.90 12.35
CA MET A 265 28.31 13.57 12.17
C MET A 265 27.25 12.50 11.80
N LEU A 266 26.15 12.47 12.56
CA LEU A 266 25.04 11.57 12.28
C LEU A 266 24.48 11.80 10.88
N TYR A 267 24.31 13.07 10.49
CA TYR A 267 23.77 13.42 9.18
C TYR A 267 24.71 13.08 8.03
N ALA A 268 26.01 13.28 8.19
CA ALA A 268 26.99 12.92 7.16
C ALA A 268 27.04 11.41 6.93
N ASN A 269 27.03 10.60 8.00
CA ASN A 269 26.96 9.14 7.89
C ASN A 269 25.62 8.69 7.27
N PHE A 270 24.50 9.23 7.72
CA PHE A 270 23.17 8.93 7.18
C PHE A 270 23.04 9.24 5.68
N THR A 271 23.55 10.40 5.24
CA THR A 271 23.48 10.76 3.81
C THR A 271 24.38 9.89 2.94
N GLY A 272 25.57 9.50 3.43
CA GLY A 272 26.46 8.57 2.77
C GLY A 272 25.78 7.18 2.62
N TRP A 273 25.25 6.66 3.72
CA TRP A 273 24.54 5.39 3.74
C TRP A 273 23.29 5.41 2.81
N CYS A 274 22.52 6.50 2.81
CA CYS A 274 21.39 6.65 1.89
C CYS A 274 21.85 6.59 0.42
N ALA A 275 22.95 7.27 0.08
CA ALA A 275 23.47 7.26 -1.29
C ALA A 275 23.93 5.86 -1.72
N GLU A 276 24.61 5.10 -0.86
CA GLU A 276 25.06 3.73 -1.10
C GLU A 276 23.88 2.76 -1.26
N ASN A 277 22.77 2.99 -0.56
CA ASN A 277 21.59 2.14 -0.60
C ASN A 277 20.49 2.65 -1.57
N GLY A 278 20.75 3.69 -2.38
CA GLY A 278 19.78 4.24 -3.33
C GLY A 278 18.56 4.86 -2.67
N LEU A 279 18.69 5.37 -1.44
CA LEU A 279 17.62 5.96 -0.65
C LEU A 279 17.70 7.48 -0.65
N HIS A 280 16.57 8.15 -0.51
CA HIS A 280 16.54 9.59 -0.32
C HIS A 280 16.78 9.98 1.16
N SER A 281 17.73 10.88 1.40
CA SER A 281 17.96 11.41 2.72
C SER A 281 16.93 12.47 3.10
N VAL A 282 16.48 12.46 4.36
CA VAL A 282 15.69 13.56 4.93
C VAL A 282 16.60 14.74 5.29
N SER A 283 16.06 15.95 5.47
CA SER A 283 16.85 17.10 5.89
C SER A 283 17.44 16.90 7.30
N ARG A 284 18.56 17.57 7.59
CA ARG A 284 19.25 17.46 8.89
C ARG A 284 18.36 17.81 10.10
N PRO A 285 17.52 18.86 10.08
CA PRO A 285 16.57 19.11 11.18
C PRO A 285 15.58 17.95 11.34
N LYS A 286 15.03 17.44 10.23
CA LYS A 286 14.08 16.32 10.22
C LYS A 286 14.71 15.04 10.78
N LEU A 287 15.96 14.72 10.40
CA LEU A 287 16.67 13.57 10.96
C LEU A 287 16.76 13.67 12.48
N ARG A 288 17.19 14.83 13.01
CA ARG A 288 17.28 15.05 14.46
C ARG A 288 15.93 14.83 15.16
N ASP A 289 14.86 15.39 14.62
CA ASP A 289 13.52 15.31 15.21
C ASP A 289 13.01 13.86 15.23
N VAL A 290 13.28 13.11 14.15
CA VAL A 290 12.95 11.67 14.08
C VAL A 290 13.74 10.87 15.11
N LEU A 291 15.05 11.11 15.24
CA LEU A 291 15.89 10.40 16.20
C LEU A 291 15.45 10.64 17.65
N CYS A 292 15.02 11.84 17.97
CA CYS A 292 14.50 12.16 19.33
C CYS A 292 13.17 11.45 19.64
N GLY A 293 12.39 11.07 18.63
CA GLY A 293 11.17 10.29 18.80
C GLY A 293 11.38 8.77 18.73
N TYR A 294 12.60 8.31 18.47
CA TYR A 294 12.87 6.91 18.15
C TYR A 294 12.92 5.98 19.36
N HIS A 295 13.49 6.44 20.48
CA HIS A 295 13.66 5.64 21.68
C HIS A 295 13.64 6.49 22.95
N ILE A 296 13.12 5.94 24.05
CA ILE A 296 13.18 6.57 25.37
C ILE A 296 14.66 6.75 25.76
N GLY A 297 15.08 7.99 26.05
CA GLY A 297 16.45 8.33 26.38
C GLY A 297 17.26 8.99 25.27
N ILE A 298 16.75 9.01 24.03
CA ILE A 298 17.34 9.77 22.94
C ILE A 298 16.70 11.16 22.91
N HIS A 299 17.52 12.20 23.08
CA HIS A 299 17.02 13.58 23.05
C HIS A 299 18.02 14.55 22.42
N SER A 300 17.48 15.63 21.86
CA SER A 300 18.29 16.69 21.28
C SER A 300 18.87 17.60 22.39
N THR A 301 20.15 17.85 22.31
CA THR A 301 20.86 18.74 23.27
C THR A 301 21.95 19.55 22.58
N LYS A 302 22.43 20.60 23.23
CA LYS A 302 23.54 21.41 22.74
C LYS A 302 24.71 21.27 23.69
N GLN A 303 25.82 20.72 23.21
CA GLN A 303 27.03 20.50 23.99
C GLN A 303 28.26 21.00 23.26
N ARG A 304 29.35 21.24 24.00
CA ARG A 304 30.67 21.53 23.43
C ARG A 304 31.27 20.24 22.87
N ALA A 305 31.54 20.23 21.60
CA ALA A 305 32.15 19.08 20.92
C ALA A 305 33.13 19.56 19.85
N THR A 306 34.09 18.71 19.51
CA THR A 306 35.04 18.98 18.42
C THR A 306 34.31 18.95 17.09
N ASP A 307 34.42 20.00 16.30
CA ASP A 307 33.87 20.02 14.94
C ASP A 307 34.73 19.11 14.06
N PRO A 308 34.11 18.08 13.43
CA PRO A 308 34.84 17.06 12.68
C PRO A 308 35.54 17.62 11.42
N THR A 309 35.19 18.84 10.98
CA THR A 309 35.75 19.46 9.78
C THR A 309 36.89 20.43 10.13
N SER A 310 36.77 21.19 11.25
CA SER A 310 37.73 22.23 11.63
C SER A 310 38.61 21.86 12.82
N GLY A 311 38.33 20.76 13.54
CA GLY A 311 39.04 20.38 14.76
C GLY A 311 38.79 21.28 15.97
N VAL A 312 38.00 22.34 15.85
CA VAL A 312 37.78 23.34 16.89
C VAL A 312 36.63 22.90 17.81
N VAL A 313 36.83 23.02 19.12
CA VAL A 313 35.78 22.76 20.13
C VAL A 313 34.82 23.94 20.21
N ARG A 314 33.56 23.73 19.86
CA ARG A 314 32.52 24.75 19.90
C ARG A 314 31.15 24.15 20.28
N PRO A 315 30.21 24.98 20.77
CA PRO A 315 28.84 24.49 21.04
C PRO A 315 28.17 24.00 19.76
N GLN A 316 27.69 22.74 19.76
CA GLN A 316 27.03 22.12 18.63
C GLN A 316 25.71 21.46 19.07
N TRP A 317 24.73 21.46 18.18
CA TRP A 317 23.54 20.62 18.34
C TRP A 317 23.88 19.17 18.06
N GLY A 318 23.42 18.29 18.91
CA GLY A 318 23.58 16.83 18.77
C GLY A 318 22.45 16.05 19.40
N VAL A 319 22.61 14.75 19.38
CA VAL A 319 21.72 13.80 19.97
C VAL A 319 22.44 13.09 21.11
N ALA A 320 21.85 13.09 22.29
CA ALA A 320 22.32 12.31 23.42
C ALA A 320 21.61 10.94 23.41
N GLY A 321 22.29 9.89 23.89
CA GLY A 321 21.74 8.54 23.93
C GLY A 321 21.95 7.70 22.67
N LEU A 322 22.63 8.24 21.65
CA LEU A 322 22.89 7.54 20.38
C LEU A 322 24.30 7.80 19.89
N ARG A 323 25.01 6.78 19.44
CA ARG A 323 26.30 6.89 18.74
C ARG A 323 26.33 6.06 17.46
N LEU A 324 27.23 6.41 16.58
CA LEU A 324 27.52 5.57 15.42
C LEU A 324 28.17 4.24 15.86
N ARG A 325 27.84 3.15 15.18
CA ARG A 325 28.47 1.85 15.34
C ARG A 325 29.96 1.94 14.95
N SER A 326 30.80 1.27 15.67
CA SER A 326 32.24 1.18 15.40
C SER A 326 32.63 -0.27 15.12
N ALA A 327 33.77 -0.50 14.51
CA ALA A 327 34.28 -1.85 14.25
C ALA A 327 34.41 -2.73 15.54
N ALA A 328 34.47 -2.13 16.71
CA ALA A 328 34.51 -2.83 17.98
C ALA A 328 33.13 -3.42 18.37
N ASP A 329 32.05 -2.87 17.87
CA ASP A 329 30.67 -3.34 18.14
C ASP A 329 30.34 -4.63 17.36
N ASP A 330 31.03 -4.86 16.22
CA ASP A 330 30.84 -6.04 15.37
C ASP A 330 31.56 -7.28 15.92
N LEU A 331 32.44 -7.12 16.91
CA LEU A 331 33.19 -8.21 17.56
C LEU A 331 32.50 -8.77 18.81
N SER A 332 31.35 -8.20 19.19
CA SER A 332 30.62 -8.53 20.43
C SER A 332 29.28 -9.26 20.20
N GLU A 333 28.94 -9.58 18.97
CA GLU A 333 27.87 -10.51 18.57
C GLU A 333 28.45 -11.87 18.18
#